data_46c7473b6fd7e44657d421e553425918
#
_entry.id   46c7473b6fd7e44657d421e553425918
#
_cell.length_a   1.000
_cell.length_b   1.000
_cell.length_c   1.000
_cell.angle_alpha   90.00
_cell.angle_beta   90.00
_cell.angle_gamma   90.00
#
_symmetry.space_group_name_H-M   'P 1'
#
loop_
_entity.id
_entity.type
_entity.pdbx_description
1 polymer ?
#
loop_
_entity_poly.entity_id
_entity_poly.type
_entity_poly.pdbx_seq_one_letter_code
_entity_poly.pdbx_strand_id
1 'polypeptide(L)'
;MVFSTATLANPLFTVQLLNPIPQGVTQSSRIGKKVRLKSIQVRGWISRNNDTNPPFSDVVLGALLIVYDSKPTGSMPLATDVLTSQNIKAMNNDSNAKRFQMLHRELIRVDWGEYIGTTLTNFGAEHVEFYKEFNYKWCEFKALGTGAIDDISKGAVYAIAVGQGQNNTATLFANSRIVYLDEMA
;
A
#
# COMPACT_ATOMS: atom_id res chain seq x y z
N MET A 1 11.83 -5.73 -1.11
CA MET A 1 11.34 -4.78 -2.14
C MET A 1 11.13 -3.47 -1.41
N VAL A 2 11.69 -2.39 -1.92
CA VAL A 2 11.53 -1.05 -1.33
C VAL A 2 10.38 -0.37 -2.05
N PHE A 3 9.36 0.07 -1.31
CA PHE A 3 8.37 0.96 -1.89
C PHE A 3 9.04 2.28 -2.21
N SER A 4 8.77 2.79 -3.38
CA SER A 4 8.96 4.21 -3.61
C SER A 4 8.04 4.99 -2.68
N THR A 5 8.52 6.12 -2.22
CA THR A 5 7.78 7.07 -1.41
C THR A 5 6.41 7.38 -2.01
N ALA A 6 5.35 7.16 -1.22
CA ALA A 6 4.02 7.67 -1.54
C ALA A 6 3.81 8.98 -0.82
N THR A 7 3.62 10.06 -1.56
CA THR A 7 3.29 11.37 -0.98
C THR A 7 1.81 11.41 -0.62
N LEU A 8 1.48 11.62 0.65
CA LEU A 8 0.11 11.81 1.09
C LEU A 8 -0.26 13.28 0.99
N ALA A 9 -0.91 13.67 -0.09
CA ALA A 9 -1.49 15.00 -0.27
C ALA A 9 -3.03 14.90 -0.36
N ASN A 10 -3.75 15.96 -0.05
CA ASN A 10 -5.22 16.01 -0.01
C ASN A 10 -5.86 16.12 -1.41
N PRO A 11 -6.86 15.33 -1.77
CA PRO A 11 -7.10 13.94 -1.36
C PRO A 11 -6.17 13.01 -2.14
N LEU A 12 -5.26 12.34 -1.46
CA LEU A 12 -4.37 11.42 -2.12
C LEU A 12 -4.87 9.99 -2.00
N PHE A 13 -4.93 9.32 -3.12
CA PHE A 13 -5.06 7.89 -3.24
C PHE A 13 -3.87 7.36 -4.04
N THR A 14 -2.95 6.70 -3.37
CA THR A 14 -1.79 6.08 -4.01
C THR A 14 -1.88 4.58 -3.85
N VAL A 15 -1.64 3.86 -4.94
CA VAL A 15 -1.67 2.39 -4.97
C VAL A 15 -0.30 1.86 -5.37
N GLN A 16 0.18 0.88 -4.61
CA GLN A 16 1.41 0.16 -4.89
C GLN A 16 1.16 -1.34 -4.93
N LEU A 17 1.58 -2.01 -6.01
CA LEU A 17 1.58 -3.46 -6.08
C LEU A 17 2.63 -4.05 -5.13
N LEU A 18 2.24 -5.00 -4.28
CA LEU A 18 3.10 -5.62 -3.28
C LEU A 18 3.70 -6.95 -3.72
N ASN A 19 3.11 -7.62 -4.69
CA ASN A 19 3.56 -8.92 -5.19
C ASN A 19 3.96 -8.92 -6.67
N PRO A 20 4.85 -8.01 -7.11
CA PRO A 20 5.44 -8.06 -8.44
C PRO A 20 6.52 -9.15 -8.45
N ILE A 21 6.13 -10.39 -8.76
CA ILE A 21 7.02 -11.55 -8.75
C ILE A 21 7.40 -11.90 -10.19
N PRO A 22 8.61 -11.52 -10.65
CA PRO A 22 9.05 -11.82 -12.01
C PRO A 22 9.30 -13.32 -12.19
N GLN A 23 9.26 -13.79 -13.43
CA GLN A 23 9.68 -15.15 -13.77
C GLN A 23 11.21 -15.21 -13.90
N GLY A 24 11.82 -16.27 -13.37
CA GLY A 24 13.27 -16.44 -13.42
C GLY A 24 13.75 -17.54 -12.52
N VAL A 25 15.06 -17.64 -12.35
CA VAL A 25 15.74 -18.66 -11.54
C VAL A 25 16.35 -18.13 -10.25
N THR A 26 16.08 -16.88 -9.92
CA THR A 26 16.60 -16.25 -8.69
C THR A 26 15.66 -16.53 -7.51
N GLN A 27 16.16 -16.34 -6.30
CA GLN A 27 15.41 -16.57 -5.06
C GLN A 27 14.15 -15.68 -4.93
N SER A 28 14.12 -14.53 -5.63
CA SER A 28 13.00 -13.59 -5.65
C SER A 28 12.11 -13.71 -6.88
N SER A 29 12.30 -14.76 -7.69
CA SER A 29 11.53 -15.01 -8.90
C SER A 29 10.72 -16.31 -8.79
N ARG A 30 9.70 -16.45 -9.64
CA ARG A 30 8.89 -17.66 -9.80
C ARG A 30 9.34 -18.47 -11.01
N ILE A 31 9.19 -19.75 -10.98
CA ILE A 31 9.42 -20.65 -12.13
C ILE A 31 8.09 -20.84 -12.88
N GLY A 32 7.03 -21.17 -12.16
CA GLY A 32 5.71 -21.45 -12.71
C GLY A 32 4.84 -20.21 -12.92
N LYS A 33 3.62 -20.44 -13.39
CA LYS A 33 2.59 -19.41 -13.57
C LYS A 33 1.74 -19.21 -12.31
N LYS A 34 1.90 -20.04 -11.29
CA LYS A 34 1.07 -20.03 -10.09
C LYS A 34 1.93 -20.14 -8.86
N VAL A 35 1.70 -19.25 -7.93
CA VAL A 35 2.37 -19.25 -6.61
C VAL A 35 1.34 -19.18 -5.49
N ARG A 36 1.64 -19.85 -4.38
CA ARG A 36 0.85 -19.75 -3.17
C ARG A 36 1.48 -18.73 -2.24
N LEU A 37 0.76 -17.66 -1.96
CA LEU A 37 1.18 -16.65 -1.01
C LEU A 37 1.14 -17.24 0.41
N LYS A 38 2.22 -17.07 1.17
CA LYS A 38 2.36 -17.56 2.55
C LYS A 38 2.18 -16.46 3.56
N SER A 39 2.92 -15.38 3.40
CA SER A 39 2.82 -14.22 4.28
C SER A 39 3.20 -12.94 3.57
N ILE A 40 2.72 -11.86 4.13
CA ILE A 40 3.14 -10.49 3.78
C ILE A 40 3.53 -9.75 5.04
N GLN A 41 4.61 -8.99 4.96
CA GLN A 41 5.04 -8.06 5.97
C GLN A 41 5.28 -6.71 5.32
N VAL A 42 4.76 -5.65 5.95
CA VAL A 42 5.02 -4.26 5.56
C VAL A 42 5.53 -3.56 6.80
N ARG A 43 6.67 -2.88 6.69
CA ARG A 43 7.28 -2.07 7.76
C ARG A 43 7.73 -0.75 7.21
N GLY A 44 7.47 0.30 7.95
CA GLY A 44 7.87 1.63 7.53
C GLY A 44 7.56 2.69 8.56
N TRP A 45 7.65 3.92 8.10
CA TRP A 45 7.23 5.08 8.87
C TRP A 45 6.59 6.10 7.92
N ILE A 46 5.70 6.88 8.47
CA ILE A 46 5.17 8.07 7.81
C ILE A 46 5.77 9.28 8.49
N SER A 47 6.38 10.13 7.71
CA SER A 47 6.87 11.43 8.17
C SER A 47 6.19 12.55 7.42
N ARG A 48 6.04 13.66 8.08
CA ARG A 48 5.56 14.88 7.45
C ARG A 48 6.67 15.51 6.61
N ASN A 49 6.30 16.04 5.46
CA ASN A 49 7.21 16.86 4.67
C ASN A 49 7.29 18.27 5.26
N ASN A 50 8.46 18.89 5.14
CA ASN A 50 8.66 20.29 5.50
C ASN A 50 7.80 21.18 4.59
N ASP A 51 6.71 21.69 5.12
CA ASP A 51 6.02 22.82 4.51
C ASP A 51 6.47 24.10 5.20
N THR A 52 7.00 25.01 4.42
CA THR A 52 7.57 26.29 4.90
C THR A 52 6.51 27.38 5.14
N ASN A 53 5.23 27.09 4.88
CA ASN A 53 4.15 28.07 5.01
C ASN A 53 3.23 27.81 6.20
N PRO A 54 3.14 28.73 7.18
CA PRO A 54 2.09 28.73 8.20
C PRO A 54 0.71 29.12 7.60
N PRO A 55 -0.41 28.70 8.21
CA PRO A 55 -0.57 28.24 9.57
C PRO A 55 -0.46 26.71 9.73
N PHE A 56 0.30 26.35 10.70
CA PHE A 56 0.76 24.98 11.01
C PHE A 56 -0.25 24.16 11.83
N SER A 57 -1.53 24.31 11.66
CA SER A 57 -2.51 23.82 12.62
C SER A 57 -3.00 22.41 12.39
N ASP A 58 -2.63 21.75 11.28
CA ASP A 58 -3.35 20.53 10.93
C ASP A 58 -2.53 19.24 11.12
N VAL A 59 -3.10 18.37 11.93
CA VAL A 59 -2.72 16.96 12.02
C VAL A 59 -2.91 16.32 10.65
N VAL A 60 -1.89 15.67 10.14
CA VAL A 60 -2.04 14.85 8.93
C VAL A 60 -2.69 13.53 9.31
N LEU A 61 -3.87 13.32 8.80
CA LEU A 61 -4.56 12.05 8.92
C LEU A 61 -4.42 11.26 7.62
N GLY A 62 -4.07 10.00 7.76
CA GLY A 62 -3.97 9.07 6.65
C GLY A 62 -4.55 7.72 7.01
N ALA A 63 -4.71 6.86 6.00
CA ALA A 63 -5.02 5.46 6.19
C ALA A 63 -4.12 4.62 5.27
N LEU A 64 -3.56 3.55 5.83
CA LEU A 64 -2.92 2.48 5.08
C LEU A 64 -3.89 1.32 4.98
N LEU A 65 -4.10 0.86 3.76
CA LEU A 65 -4.93 -0.29 3.46
C LEU A 65 -4.07 -1.35 2.77
N ILE A 66 -4.22 -2.60 3.18
CA ILE A 66 -3.66 -3.74 2.43
C ILE A 66 -4.84 -4.52 1.86
N VAL A 67 -4.86 -4.66 0.55
CA VAL A 67 -6.00 -5.19 -0.19
C VAL A 67 -5.56 -6.34 -1.09
N TYR A 68 -6.31 -7.42 -1.06
CA TYR A 68 -6.17 -8.54 -2.00
C TYR A 68 -7.23 -8.42 -3.09
N ASP A 69 -6.80 -8.39 -4.35
CA ASP A 69 -7.66 -8.38 -5.54
C ASP A 69 -7.70 -9.78 -6.14
N SER A 70 -8.85 -10.44 -6.09
CA SER A 70 -9.03 -11.78 -6.63
C SER A 70 -9.10 -11.82 -8.16
N LYS A 71 -9.37 -10.68 -8.82
CA LYS A 71 -9.56 -10.57 -10.28
C LYS A 71 -8.97 -9.26 -10.81
N PRO A 72 -7.63 -9.09 -10.81
CA PRO A 72 -7.01 -7.89 -11.33
C PRO A 72 -7.29 -7.71 -12.82
N THR A 73 -7.46 -6.47 -13.25
CA THR A 73 -7.83 -6.11 -14.63
C THR A 73 -6.62 -5.77 -15.50
N GLY A 74 -5.39 -5.88 -14.96
CA GLY A 74 -4.16 -5.49 -15.65
C GLY A 74 -3.77 -4.02 -15.41
N SER A 75 -4.54 -3.29 -14.60
CA SER A 75 -4.24 -1.93 -14.15
C SER A 75 -4.40 -1.82 -12.64
N MET A 76 -3.78 -0.81 -12.04
CA MET A 76 -3.97 -0.49 -10.63
C MET A 76 -5.44 -0.08 -10.38
N PRO A 77 -6.05 -0.50 -9.25
CA PRO A 77 -7.42 -0.11 -8.93
C PRO A 77 -7.53 1.39 -8.67
N LEU A 78 -8.69 1.95 -8.98
CA LEU A 78 -9.07 3.29 -8.56
C LEU A 78 -9.53 3.29 -7.09
N ALA A 79 -9.56 4.46 -6.46
CA ALA A 79 -10.08 4.60 -5.11
C ALA A 79 -11.51 4.06 -4.98
N THR A 80 -12.36 4.41 -5.94
CA THR A 80 -13.78 4.03 -6.00
C THR A 80 -14.01 2.55 -6.28
N ASP A 81 -12.99 1.83 -6.75
CA ASP A 81 -13.08 0.36 -6.86
C ASP A 81 -13.04 -0.30 -5.48
N VAL A 82 -12.27 0.25 -4.55
CA VAL A 82 -11.99 -0.34 -3.23
C VAL A 82 -12.79 0.31 -2.12
N LEU A 83 -12.98 1.63 -2.19
CA LEU A 83 -13.66 2.45 -1.19
C LEU A 83 -14.85 3.17 -1.81
N THR A 84 -15.80 3.58 -0.99
CA THR A 84 -16.96 4.38 -1.43
C THR A 84 -16.57 5.80 -1.85
N SER A 85 -15.41 6.30 -1.42
CA SER A 85 -14.85 7.60 -1.80
C SER A 85 -13.34 7.67 -1.51
N GLN A 86 -12.66 8.70 -1.99
CA GLN A 86 -11.25 9.01 -1.67
C GLN A 86 -11.15 9.75 -0.33
N ASN A 87 -11.55 9.08 0.75
CA ASN A 87 -11.52 9.67 2.09
C ASN A 87 -11.08 8.63 3.11
N ILE A 88 -10.34 9.06 4.13
CA ILE A 88 -9.89 8.17 5.22
C ILE A 88 -11.05 7.54 6.00
N LYS A 89 -12.24 8.17 6.01
CA LYS A 89 -13.46 7.67 6.65
C LYS A 89 -14.32 6.82 5.71
N ALA A 90 -13.95 6.71 4.42
CA ALA A 90 -14.73 5.97 3.44
C ALA A 90 -14.89 4.52 3.86
N MET A 91 -16.07 3.98 3.64
CA MET A 91 -16.35 2.54 3.83
C MET A 91 -15.80 1.73 2.65
N ASN A 92 -15.66 0.43 2.83
CA ASN A 92 -15.35 -0.46 1.73
C ASN A 92 -16.47 -0.40 0.69
N ASN A 93 -16.10 -0.53 -0.58
CA ASN A 93 -17.09 -0.60 -1.67
C ASN A 93 -17.67 -2.02 -1.74
N ASP A 94 -18.85 -2.21 -1.16
CA ASP A 94 -19.52 -3.51 -1.09
C ASP A 94 -19.90 -4.06 -2.46
N SER A 95 -20.11 -3.19 -3.45
CA SER A 95 -20.37 -3.63 -4.84
C SER A 95 -19.20 -4.44 -5.41
N ASN A 96 -17.99 -4.20 -4.94
CA ASN A 96 -16.77 -4.88 -5.35
C ASN A 96 -16.21 -5.84 -4.29
N ALA A 97 -16.95 -6.14 -3.22
CA ALA A 97 -16.49 -6.99 -2.11
C ALA A 97 -16.08 -8.42 -2.54
N LYS A 98 -16.67 -8.94 -3.62
CA LYS A 98 -16.26 -10.24 -4.18
C LYS A 98 -14.90 -10.20 -4.87
N ARG A 99 -14.48 -9.02 -5.34
CA ARG A 99 -13.19 -8.81 -5.99
C ARG A 99 -12.12 -8.41 -4.98
N PHE A 100 -12.41 -7.38 -4.17
CA PHE A 100 -11.47 -6.80 -3.22
C PHE A 100 -11.72 -7.28 -1.80
N GLN A 101 -10.72 -7.91 -1.21
CA GLN A 101 -10.74 -8.30 0.20
C GLN A 101 -9.80 -7.37 0.97
N MET A 102 -10.35 -6.61 1.92
CA MET A 102 -9.56 -5.83 2.86
C MET A 102 -8.82 -6.78 3.81
N LEU A 103 -7.50 -6.77 3.76
CA LEU A 103 -6.64 -7.57 4.63
C LEU A 103 -6.26 -6.81 5.90
N HIS A 104 -6.06 -5.51 5.76
CA HIS A 104 -5.69 -4.61 6.84
C HIS A 104 -6.14 -3.18 6.53
N ARG A 105 -6.50 -2.45 7.57
CA ARG A 105 -6.77 -1.03 7.52
C ARG A 105 -6.27 -0.40 8.81
N GLU A 106 -5.39 0.56 8.69
CA GLU A 106 -4.82 1.31 9.80
C GLU A 106 -5.01 2.80 9.55
N LEU A 107 -5.55 3.49 10.55
CA LEU A 107 -5.62 4.94 10.55
C LEU A 107 -4.33 5.48 11.16
N ILE A 108 -3.71 6.40 10.45
CA ILE A 108 -2.43 6.96 10.82
C ILE A 108 -2.64 8.44 11.09
N ARG A 109 -2.13 8.88 12.23
CA ARG A 109 -2.13 10.26 12.64
C ARG A 109 -0.70 10.71 12.82
N VAL A 110 -0.26 11.68 12.03
CA VAL A 110 1.04 12.32 12.20
C VAL A 110 0.81 13.68 12.83
N ASP A 111 1.19 13.80 14.09
CA ASP A 111 1.10 15.06 14.82
C ASP A 111 2.25 16.01 14.46
N TRP A 112 2.10 17.27 14.85
CA TRP A 112 3.13 18.28 14.69
C TRP A 112 4.39 17.91 15.48
N GLY A 113 5.52 18.23 14.87
CA GLY A 113 6.76 18.33 15.60
C GLY A 113 6.79 19.58 16.49
N GLU A 114 7.75 19.62 17.38
CA GLU A 114 7.96 20.72 18.30
C GLU A 114 8.70 21.87 17.60
N TYR A 115 8.20 23.09 17.77
CA TYR A 115 8.83 24.32 17.28
C TYR A 115 9.59 25.02 18.40
N ILE A 116 10.84 25.37 18.15
CA ILE A 116 11.60 26.30 18.97
C ILE A 116 11.81 27.56 18.12
N GLY A 117 11.01 28.61 18.38
CA GLY A 117 10.99 29.81 17.57
C GLY A 117 10.39 29.57 16.19
N THR A 118 11.13 29.88 15.13
CA THR A 118 10.72 29.65 13.73
C THR A 118 11.29 28.34 13.14
N THR A 119 12.06 27.57 13.93
CA THR A 119 12.73 26.37 13.47
C THR A 119 12.00 25.13 13.96
N LEU A 120 11.62 24.25 13.02
CA LEU A 120 11.09 22.94 13.35
C LEU A 120 12.23 22.06 13.85
N THR A 121 12.18 21.65 15.10
CA THR A 121 13.23 20.85 15.74
C THR A 121 12.92 19.37 15.78
N ASN A 122 11.65 19.00 15.61
CA ASN A 122 11.24 17.62 15.66
C ASN A 122 10.16 17.35 14.59
N PHE A 123 10.38 16.34 13.75
CA PHE A 123 9.40 15.92 12.74
C PHE A 123 8.54 14.81 13.34
N GLY A 124 7.24 15.00 13.38
CA GLY A 124 6.33 13.93 13.72
C GLY A 124 6.50 12.78 12.74
N ALA A 125 6.76 11.60 13.25
CA ALA A 125 6.81 10.37 12.48
C ALA A 125 6.01 9.28 13.19
N GLU A 126 5.24 8.52 12.43
CA GLU A 126 4.48 7.38 12.94
C GLU A 126 5.02 6.10 12.33
N HIS A 127 5.22 5.10 13.18
CA HIS A 127 5.67 3.77 12.74
C HIS A 127 4.49 2.96 12.23
N VAL A 128 4.71 2.25 11.12
CA VAL A 128 3.73 1.37 10.50
C VAL A 128 4.31 -0.04 10.44
N GLU A 129 3.63 -0.99 11.03
CA GLU A 129 3.97 -2.40 10.91
C GLU A 129 2.72 -3.25 10.69
N PHE A 130 2.78 -4.07 9.64
CA PHE A 130 1.73 -5.02 9.32
C PHE A 130 2.35 -6.37 8.98
N TYR A 131 1.84 -7.42 9.58
CA TYR A 131 2.16 -8.81 9.24
C TYR A 131 0.89 -9.64 9.12
N LYS A 132 0.79 -10.44 8.07
CA LYS A 132 -0.30 -11.38 7.88
C LYS A 132 0.17 -12.66 7.20
N GLU A 133 -0.24 -13.78 7.76
CA GLU A 133 -0.18 -15.07 7.09
C GLU A 133 -1.42 -15.29 6.22
N PHE A 134 -1.20 -15.94 5.09
CA PHE A 134 -2.27 -16.29 4.16
C PHE A 134 -2.57 -17.79 4.24
N ASN A 135 -3.82 -18.09 4.50
CA ASN A 135 -4.33 -19.44 4.30
C ASN A 135 -4.97 -19.52 2.92
N TYR A 136 -4.35 -20.30 2.01
CA TYR A 136 -4.91 -20.60 0.68
C TYR A 136 -5.12 -19.38 -0.24
N LYS A 137 -4.23 -18.39 -0.22
CA LYS A 137 -4.24 -17.29 -1.21
C LYS A 137 -3.29 -17.64 -2.36
N TRP A 138 -3.80 -17.52 -3.57
CA TRP A 138 -3.07 -17.81 -4.79
C TRP A 138 -2.83 -16.54 -5.58
N CYS A 139 -1.70 -16.51 -6.26
CA CYS A 139 -1.40 -15.53 -7.30
C CYS A 139 -1.12 -16.29 -8.60
N GLU A 140 -1.82 -15.94 -9.67
CA GLU A 140 -1.67 -16.53 -10.98
C GLU A 140 -1.18 -15.47 -11.97
N PHE A 141 -0.23 -15.85 -12.81
CA PHE A 141 0.43 -14.97 -13.75
C PHE A 141 0.14 -15.41 -15.20
N LYS A 142 0.09 -14.44 -16.10
CA LYS A 142 0.13 -14.65 -17.54
C LYS A 142 1.56 -15.04 -17.96
N ALA A 143 1.78 -15.17 -19.26
CA ALA A 143 3.07 -15.60 -19.79
C ALA A 143 4.08 -14.46 -20.02
N LEU A 144 3.82 -13.25 -19.53
CA LEU A 144 4.68 -12.08 -19.79
C LEU A 144 5.99 -12.11 -18.99
N GLY A 145 6.00 -12.79 -17.85
CA GLY A 145 7.22 -13.00 -17.06
C GLY A 145 7.73 -11.78 -16.25
N THR A 146 7.11 -10.64 -16.36
CA THR A 146 7.55 -9.38 -15.74
C THR A 146 7.20 -9.27 -14.27
N GLY A 147 6.10 -9.90 -13.83
CA GLY A 147 5.51 -9.73 -12.51
C GLY A 147 4.83 -8.37 -12.31
N ALA A 148 4.71 -7.56 -13.34
CA ALA A 148 3.93 -6.32 -13.31
C ALA A 148 2.43 -6.61 -13.21
N ILE A 149 1.62 -5.58 -12.96
CA ILE A 149 0.17 -5.78 -12.74
C ILE A 149 -0.55 -6.37 -13.96
N ASP A 150 -0.12 -6.07 -15.16
CA ASP A 150 -0.64 -6.59 -16.41
C ASP A 150 -0.32 -8.08 -16.62
N ASP A 151 0.72 -8.60 -15.94
CA ASP A 151 1.08 -10.03 -15.93
C ASP A 151 0.27 -10.83 -14.90
N ILE A 152 -0.33 -10.19 -13.89
CA ILE A 152 -1.11 -10.86 -12.86
C ILE A 152 -2.55 -11.07 -13.33
N SER A 153 -2.97 -12.33 -13.42
CA SER A 153 -4.35 -12.69 -13.79
C SER A 153 -5.25 -12.95 -12.58
N LYS A 154 -4.65 -13.23 -11.40
CA LYS A 154 -5.37 -13.48 -10.16
C LYS A 154 -4.49 -13.22 -8.95
N GLY A 155 -5.07 -12.64 -7.91
CA GLY A 155 -4.42 -12.54 -6.62
C GLY A 155 -3.38 -11.44 -6.51
N ALA A 156 -3.63 -10.27 -7.04
CA ALA A 156 -2.81 -9.09 -6.79
C ALA A 156 -2.99 -8.60 -5.34
N VAL A 157 -1.90 -8.16 -4.73
CA VAL A 157 -1.91 -7.56 -3.40
C VAL A 157 -1.43 -6.12 -3.50
N TYR A 158 -2.21 -5.19 -2.98
CA TYR A 158 -1.89 -3.76 -3.02
C TYR A 158 -1.72 -3.18 -1.62
N ALA A 159 -0.78 -2.27 -1.48
CA ALA A 159 -0.81 -1.24 -0.45
C ALA A 159 -1.46 0.01 -1.04
N ILE A 160 -2.39 0.58 -0.30
CA ILE A 160 -3.13 1.77 -0.69
C ILE A 160 -2.98 2.78 0.43
N ALA A 161 -2.47 3.96 0.10
CA ALA A 161 -2.43 5.09 1.02
C ALA A 161 -3.54 6.06 0.66
N VAL A 162 -4.31 6.46 1.65
CA VAL A 162 -5.37 7.47 1.54
C VAL A 162 -5.05 8.58 2.50
N GLY A 163 -4.88 9.80 2.01
CA GLY A 163 -4.60 10.97 2.84
C GLY A 163 -5.82 11.88 2.99
N GLN A 164 -5.86 12.60 4.09
CA GLN A 164 -6.77 13.71 4.31
C GLN A 164 -6.00 14.84 5.01
N GLY A 165 -5.90 15.96 4.38
CA GLY A 165 -5.28 17.16 4.94
C GLY A 165 -5.36 18.30 3.94
N GLN A 166 -5.47 19.53 4.41
CA GLN A 166 -5.33 20.72 3.57
C GLN A 166 -3.87 21.17 3.67
N ASN A 167 -3.19 21.29 2.56
CA ASN A 167 -1.84 21.89 2.45
C ASN A 167 -0.65 21.12 3.08
N ASN A 168 -0.85 19.94 3.66
CA ASN A 168 0.23 19.22 4.31
C ASN A 168 0.48 17.86 3.64
N THR A 169 1.67 17.67 3.15
CA THR A 169 2.09 16.41 2.57
C THR A 169 2.79 15.55 3.63
N ALA A 170 2.45 14.29 3.70
CA ALA A 170 3.23 13.30 4.42
C ALA A 170 3.80 12.28 3.43
N THR A 171 4.96 11.74 3.75
CA THR A 171 5.61 10.73 2.94
C THR A 171 5.62 9.41 3.69
N LEU A 172 5.09 8.38 3.07
CA LEU A 172 5.19 7.01 3.55
C LEU A 172 6.47 6.37 3.01
N PHE A 173 7.37 6.00 3.91
CA PHE A 173 8.53 5.18 3.61
C PHE A 173 8.25 3.77 4.11
N ALA A 174 8.07 2.82 3.22
CA ALA A 174 7.81 1.46 3.62
C ALA A 174 8.57 0.44 2.79
N ASN A 175 8.95 -0.63 3.46
CA ASN A 175 9.46 -1.85 2.86
C ASN A 175 8.41 -2.94 2.97
N SER A 176 8.29 -3.79 1.96
CA SER A 176 7.46 -4.97 2.04
C SER A 176 8.26 -6.24 1.73
N ARG A 177 7.86 -7.32 2.38
CA ARG A 177 8.34 -8.66 2.10
C ARG A 177 7.14 -9.58 1.88
N ILE A 178 7.11 -10.27 0.74
CA ILE A 178 6.16 -11.35 0.48
C ILE A 178 6.91 -12.67 0.48
N VAL A 179 6.36 -13.63 1.20
CA VAL A 179 6.81 -15.04 1.16
C VAL A 179 5.78 -15.84 0.38
N TYR A 180 6.26 -16.62 -0.58
CA TYR A 180 5.42 -17.47 -1.44
C TYR A 180 6.09 -18.82 -1.66
N LEU A 181 5.28 -19.80 -2.05
CA LEU A 181 5.72 -21.08 -2.57
C LEU A 181 5.34 -21.18 -4.05
N ASP A 182 6.31 -21.54 -4.85
CA ASP A 182 6.08 -21.84 -6.26
C ASP A 182 5.42 -23.22 -6.36
N GLU A 183 4.33 -23.32 -7.09
CA GLU A 183 3.78 -24.60 -7.50
C GLU A 183 4.42 -24.97 -8.84
N MET A 184 5.37 -25.86 -8.78
CA MET A 184 5.82 -26.53 -10.00
C MET A 184 4.63 -27.35 -10.52
N ALA A 185 4.11 -26.92 -11.67
CA ALA A 185 3.11 -27.67 -12.41
C ALA A 185 3.74 -28.87 -13.09
#